data_6bb97689e753e245054d51986cbd6235
#
_entry.id   6bb97689e753e245054d51986cbd6235
#
_cell.length_a   1.000
_cell.length_b   1.000
_cell.length_c   1.000
_cell.angle_alpha   90.00
_cell.angle_beta   90.00
_cell.angle_gamma   90.00
#
_symmetry.space_group_name_H-M   'P 1'
#
loop_
_entity.id
_entity.type
_entity.pdbx_description
1 polymer ?
#
loop_
_entity_poly.entity_id
_entity_poly.type
_entity_poly.pdbx_seq_one_letter_code
_entity_poly.pdbx_strand_id
1 'polypeptide(L)'
;MKLKKMIVGVTKTDIKNFLKLQNKINITDIFINDEIRLIGIVQFLGMNINIETELNISKVKFNSVYLNINSFKILKMNIVNSISKKVFNYVINVFTDLEGISFEANDFKLEVDKLINRYYKEQGLIDLNKMQVTEVSIINKEIEIVFGGIDIDTEVIRKEYGVDEIPYVEAEIVSE
;
A
#
# COMPACT_ATOMS: atom_id res chain seq x y z
N MET A 1 17.75 20.05 7.48
CA MET A 1 17.86 18.96 8.50
C MET A 1 17.81 17.64 7.75
N LYS A 2 18.72 16.72 8.01
CA LYS A 2 18.73 15.39 7.37
C LYS A 2 18.23 14.36 8.35
N LEU A 3 17.14 13.66 7.97
CA LEU A 3 16.67 12.48 8.70
C LEU A 3 17.35 11.23 8.11
N LYS A 4 17.97 10.41 8.96
CA LYS A 4 18.56 9.14 8.50
C LYS A 4 17.50 8.11 8.16
N LYS A 5 16.44 8.07 8.94
CA LYS A 5 15.43 7.01 8.86
C LYS A 5 14.07 7.57 9.32
N MET A 6 13.02 7.19 8.60
CA MET A 6 11.63 7.39 9.04
C MET A 6 10.90 6.05 8.90
N ILE A 7 10.10 5.70 9.89
CA ILE A 7 9.27 4.50 9.86
C ILE A 7 7.81 4.94 9.79
N VAL A 8 7.08 4.38 8.84
CA VAL A 8 5.64 4.60 8.69
C VAL A 8 4.94 3.27 8.88
N GLY A 9 4.07 3.19 9.87
CA GLY A 9 3.17 2.06 10.07
C GLY A 9 1.92 2.21 9.21
N VAL A 10 1.59 1.18 8.43
CA VAL A 10 0.37 1.10 7.62
C VAL A 10 -0.54 0.08 8.25
N THR A 11 -1.66 0.54 8.79
CA THR A 11 -2.63 -0.29 9.48
C THR A 11 -3.63 -0.94 8.52
N LYS A 12 -4.37 -1.93 9.01
CA LYS A 12 -5.54 -2.50 8.33
C LYS A 12 -6.53 -1.42 7.87
N THR A 13 -6.74 -0.38 8.68
CA THR A 13 -7.67 0.71 8.38
C THR A 13 -7.15 1.55 7.21
N ASP A 14 -5.86 1.83 7.16
CA ASP A 14 -5.23 2.59 6.07
C ASP A 14 -5.35 1.84 4.75
N ILE A 15 -5.04 0.54 4.75
CA ILE A 15 -5.20 -0.32 3.58
C ILE A 15 -6.66 -0.34 3.12
N LYS A 16 -7.60 -0.49 4.05
CA LYS A 16 -9.05 -0.50 3.71
C LYS A 16 -9.49 0.82 3.10
N ASN A 17 -9.02 1.95 3.62
CA ASN A 17 -9.34 3.27 3.07
C ASN A 17 -8.72 3.45 1.69
N PHE A 18 -7.47 3.04 1.50
CA PHE A 18 -6.83 3.05 0.19
C PHE A 18 -7.59 2.19 -0.83
N LEU A 19 -7.97 0.97 -0.48
CA LEU A 19 -8.67 0.05 -1.38
C LEU A 19 -10.09 0.51 -1.72
N LYS A 20 -10.69 1.43 -0.94
CA LYS A 20 -11.96 2.09 -1.29
C LYS A 20 -11.85 3.09 -2.45
N LEU A 21 -10.64 3.49 -2.85
CA LEU A 21 -10.45 4.36 -4.02
C LEU A 21 -10.90 3.71 -5.33
N GLN A 22 -10.88 2.39 -5.39
CA GLN A 22 -11.56 1.62 -6.41
C GLN A 22 -12.96 1.20 -5.91
N ASN A 23 -13.99 1.27 -6.71
CA ASN A 23 -15.38 1.00 -6.33
C ASN A 23 -15.95 -0.32 -6.89
N LYS A 24 -15.13 -1.11 -7.59
CA LYS A 24 -15.54 -2.34 -8.28
C LYS A 24 -15.41 -3.59 -7.40
N ILE A 25 -14.59 -3.52 -6.36
CA ILE A 25 -14.37 -4.61 -5.40
C ILE A 25 -14.65 -4.09 -4.00
N ASN A 26 -15.57 -4.72 -3.30
CA ASN A 26 -15.85 -4.41 -1.90
C ASN A 26 -14.99 -5.30 -0.99
N ILE A 27 -13.92 -4.74 -0.42
CA ILE A 27 -13.09 -5.44 0.57
C ILE A 27 -13.83 -5.47 1.90
N THR A 28 -14.23 -6.67 2.30
CA THR A 28 -14.98 -6.92 3.53
C THR A 28 -14.08 -7.07 4.74
N ASP A 29 -12.94 -7.76 4.57
CA ASP A 29 -11.99 -7.95 5.65
C ASP A 29 -10.53 -7.98 5.18
N ILE A 30 -9.62 -7.64 6.11
CA ILE A 30 -8.17 -7.62 5.91
C ILE A 30 -7.52 -8.23 7.15
N PHE A 31 -6.63 -9.18 6.95
CA PHE A 31 -5.80 -9.75 8.01
C PHE A 31 -4.34 -9.51 7.67
N ILE A 32 -3.57 -9.00 8.63
CA ILE A 32 -2.14 -8.79 8.53
C ILE A 32 -1.51 -9.63 9.63
N ASN A 33 -0.81 -10.70 9.24
CA ASN A 33 -0.05 -11.57 10.13
C ASN A 33 1.34 -11.74 9.49
N ASP A 34 1.76 -12.98 9.16
CA ASP A 34 2.99 -13.23 8.39
C ASP A 34 2.79 -12.88 6.89
N GLU A 35 1.54 -12.78 6.47
CA GLU A 35 1.09 -12.39 5.14
C GLU A 35 -0.11 -11.46 5.22
N ILE A 36 -0.45 -10.83 4.09
CA ILE A 36 -1.62 -9.97 3.95
C ILE A 36 -2.73 -10.78 3.29
N ARG A 37 -3.81 -11.05 4.01
CA ARG A 37 -4.98 -11.74 3.47
C ARG A 37 -6.14 -10.76 3.31
N LEU A 38 -6.65 -10.69 2.09
CA LEU A 38 -7.79 -9.84 1.72
C LEU A 38 -9.01 -10.72 1.41
N ILE A 39 -10.14 -10.37 1.97
CA ILE A 39 -11.45 -10.97 1.65
C ILE A 39 -12.34 -9.90 1.07
N GLY A 40 -13.02 -10.20 -0.03
CA GLY A 40 -13.86 -9.23 -0.70
C GLY A 40 -14.96 -9.84 -1.55
N ILE A 41 -15.80 -8.96 -2.07
CA ILE A 41 -16.88 -9.29 -2.99
C ILE A 41 -16.64 -8.54 -4.30
N VAL A 42 -16.58 -9.29 -5.39
CA VAL A 42 -16.45 -8.78 -6.75
C VAL A 42 -17.78 -8.92 -7.47
N GLN A 43 -18.25 -7.85 -8.10
CA GLN A 43 -19.37 -7.94 -9.01
C GLN A 43 -18.86 -8.27 -10.41
N PHE A 44 -19.12 -9.49 -10.89
CA PHE A 44 -18.68 -10.00 -12.17
C PHE A 44 -19.82 -10.65 -12.93
N LEU A 45 -20.11 -10.17 -14.15
CA LEU A 45 -21.23 -10.62 -14.98
C LEU A 45 -22.60 -10.64 -14.23
N GLY A 46 -22.86 -9.62 -13.43
CA GLY A 46 -24.11 -9.50 -12.65
C GLY A 46 -24.17 -10.38 -11.40
N MET A 47 -23.13 -11.15 -11.09
CA MET A 47 -23.04 -11.99 -9.91
C MET A 47 -22.10 -11.41 -8.87
N ASN A 48 -22.45 -11.54 -7.59
CA ASN A 48 -21.58 -11.25 -6.46
C ASN A 48 -20.72 -12.46 -6.13
N ILE A 49 -19.42 -12.35 -6.38
CA ILE A 49 -18.46 -13.43 -6.16
C ILE A 49 -17.57 -13.09 -4.96
N ASN A 50 -17.61 -13.98 -3.94
CA ASN A 50 -16.73 -13.85 -2.79
C ASN A 50 -15.34 -14.36 -3.16
N ILE A 51 -14.33 -13.54 -2.89
CA ILE A 51 -12.91 -13.85 -3.17
C ILE A 51 -12.07 -13.75 -1.91
N GLU A 52 -11.02 -14.53 -1.86
CA GLU A 52 -9.94 -14.46 -0.88
C GLU A 52 -8.61 -14.46 -1.63
N THR A 53 -7.70 -13.57 -1.25
CA THR A 53 -6.33 -13.56 -1.77
C THR A 53 -5.32 -13.40 -0.64
N GLU A 54 -4.19 -14.07 -0.76
CA GLU A 54 -3.06 -14.00 0.15
C GLU A 54 -1.87 -13.42 -0.58
N LEU A 55 -1.27 -12.38 0.00
CA LEU A 55 -0.17 -11.62 -0.57
C LEU A 55 1.02 -11.62 0.37
N ASN A 56 2.22 -11.86 -0.17
CA ASN A 56 3.47 -11.75 0.56
C ASN A 56 4.32 -10.59 0.02
N ILE A 57 5.03 -9.90 0.90
CA ILE A 57 6.05 -8.95 0.51
C ILE A 57 7.23 -9.74 -0.06
N SER A 58 7.47 -9.65 -1.38
CA SER A 58 8.51 -10.43 -2.06
C SER A 58 9.84 -9.70 -2.14
N LYS A 59 9.81 -8.39 -2.41
CA LYS A 59 11.01 -7.55 -2.51
C LYS A 59 10.68 -6.07 -2.45
N VAL A 60 11.71 -5.26 -2.16
CA VAL A 60 11.69 -3.81 -2.28
C VAL A 60 12.78 -3.39 -3.27
N LYS A 61 12.46 -2.54 -4.23
CA LYS A 61 13.41 -2.05 -5.23
C LYS A 61 12.96 -0.70 -5.81
N PHE A 62 13.85 0.32 -5.80
CA PHE A 62 13.60 1.63 -6.41
C PHE A 62 12.24 2.24 -6.02
N ASN A 63 12.00 2.42 -4.72
CA ASN A 63 10.74 2.96 -4.18
C ASN A 63 9.49 2.13 -4.51
N SER A 64 9.67 0.92 -5.00
CA SER A 64 8.58 0.00 -5.27
C SER A 64 8.61 -1.18 -4.32
N VAL A 65 7.44 -1.53 -3.81
CA VAL A 65 7.20 -2.75 -3.04
C VAL A 65 6.51 -3.77 -3.94
N TYR A 66 7.00 -4.99 -3.93
CA TYR A 66 6.44 -6.07 -4.72
C TYR A 66 5.71 -7.03 -3.79
N LEU A 67 4.43 -7.28 -4.10
CA LEU A 67 3.57 -8.21 -3.38
C LEU A 67 3.28 -9.42 -4.28
N ASN A 68 3.81 -10.56 -3.91
CA ASN A 68 3.53 -11.82 -4.61
C ASN A 68 2.16 -12.36 -4.22
N ILE A 69 1.38 -12.84 -5.19
CA ILE A 69 0.12 -13.52 -4.94
C ILE A 69 0.41 -14.97 -4.61
N ASN A 70 0.29 -15.33 -3.34
CA ASN A 70 0.45 -16.70 -2.84
C ASN A 70 -0.74 -17.57 -3.20
N SER A 71 -1.95 -17.04 -3.01
CA SER A 71 -3.18 -17.74 -3.35
C SER A 71 -4.28 -16.78 -3.78
N PHE A 72 -5.14 -17.28 -4.65
CA PHE A 72 -6.40 -16.62 -5.03
C PHE A 72 -7.50 -17.68 -5.05
N LYS A 73 -8.55 -17.47 -4.26
CA LYS A 73 -9.65 -18.41 -4.11
C LYS A 73 -11.00 -17.72 -4.32
N ILE A 74 -11.91 -18.41 -4.96
CA ILE A 74 -13.31 -18.05 -5.02
C ILE A 74 -14.03 -18.86 -3.95
N LEU A 75 -14.72 -18.16 -3.04
CA LEU A 75 -15.35 -18.77 -1.89
C LEU A 75 -16.83 -19.11 -2.21
N LYS A 76 -17.32 -20.21 -1.62
CA LYS A 76 -18.75 -20.61 -1.63
C LYS A 76 -19.34 -20.90 -3.03
N MET A 77 -18.53 -21.13 -4.05
CA MET A 77 -19.00 -21.48 -5.37
C MET A 77 -18.11 -22.57 -6.00
N ASN A 78 -18.74 -23.63 -6.54
CA ASN A 78 -18.05 -24.58 -7.40
C ASN A 78 -17.96 -23.98 -8.79
N ILE A 79 -16.93 -23.18 -9.03
CA ILE A 79 -16.73 -22.47 -10.28
C ILE A 79 -15.76 -23.24 -11.19
N VAL A 80 -16.09 -23.31 -12.46
CA VAL A 80 -15.22 -23.90 -13.49
C VAL A 80 -13.93 -23.08 -13.59
N ASN A 81 -12.78 -23.73 -13.75
CA ASN A 81 -11.46 -23.10 -13.81
C ASN A 81 -11.37 -21.92 -14.79
N SER A 82 -12.10 -21.96 -15.90
CA SER A 82 -12.13 -20.86 -16.88
C SER A 82 -12.76 -19.57 -16.33
N ILE A 83 -13.76 -19.68 -15.48
CA ILE A 83 -14.41 -18.53 -14.83
C ILE A 83 -13.50 -17.99 -13.72
N SER A 84 -12.88 -18.87 -12.94
CA SER A 84 -11.91 -18.46 -11.90
C SER A 84 -10.79 -17.61 -12.49
N LYS A 85 -10.25 -18.02 -13.64
CA LYS A 85 -9.21 -17.25 -14.35
C LYS A 85 -9.70 -15.89 -14.84
N LYS A 86 -10.95 -15.81 -15.32
CA LYS A 86 -11.54 -14.53 -15.75
C LYS A 86 -11.78 -13.60 -14.58
N VAL A 87 -12.27 -14.10 -13.43
CA VAL A 87 -12.45 -13.32 -12.21
C VAL A 87 -11.10 -12.84 -11.69
N PHE A 88 -10.09 -13.69 -11.65
CA PHE A 88 -8.73 -13.32 -11.28
C PHE A 88 -8.20 -12.17 -12.16
N ASN A 89 -8.25 -12.30 -13.47
CA ASN A 89 -7.80 -11.25 -14.38
C ASN A 89 -8.59 -9.95 -14.21
N TYR A 90 -9.88 -10.04 -13.93
CA TYR A 90 -10.71 -8.86 -13.66
C TYR A 90 -10.25 -8.16 -12.38
N VAL A 91 -9.97 -8.90 -11.32
CA VAL A 91 -9.45 -8.36 -10.05
C VAL A 91 -8.10 -7.66 -10.26
N ILE A 92 -7.18 -8.31 -11.00
CA ILE A 92 -5.89 -7.70 -11.35
C ILE A 92 -6.11 -6.35 -12.07
N ASN A 93 -6.96 -6.33 -13.08
CA ASN A 93 -7.23 -5.10 -13.86
C ASN A 93 -7.81 -3.99 -12.99
N VAL A 94 -8.72 -4.31 -12.06
CA VAL A 94 -9.29 -3.32 -11.13
C VAL A 94 -8.23 -2.66 -10.28
N PHE A 95 -7.25 -3.42 -9.78
CA PHE A 95 -6.18 -2.85 -8.96
C PHE A 95 -5.14 -2.12 -9.80
N THR A 96 -4.82 -2.60 -10.99
CA THR A 96 -3.86 -1.93 -11.89
C THR A 96 -4.43 -0.67 -12.56
N ASP A 97 -5.74 -0.46 -12.53
CA ASP A 97 -6.37 0.82 -12.89
C ASP A 97 -6.02 1.95 -11.88
N LEU A 98 -5.54 1.61 -10.66
CA LEU A 98 -5.08 2.58 -9.68
C LEU A 98 -3.66 3.05 -10.04
N GLU A 99 -3.47 4.37 -10.08
CA GLU A 99 -2.16 4.96 -10.33
C GLU A 99 -1.14 4.52 -9.27
N GLY A 100 0.03 4.07 -9.72
CA GLY A 100 1.09 3.57 -8.85
C GLY A 100 1.00 2.06 -8.57
N ILE A 101 0.03 1.35 -9.16
CA ILE A 101 -0.07 -0.10 -9.09
C ILE A 101 0.08 -0.69 -10.49
N SER A 102 0.98 -1.65 -10.65
CA SER A 102 1.11 -2.48 -11.86
C SER A 102 1.23 -3.95 -11.49
N PHE A 103 1.10 -4.83 -12.47
CA PHE A 103 1.21 -6.27 -12.28
C PHE A 103 2.22 -6.85 -13.26
N GLU A 104 3.31 -7.40 -12.73
CA GLU A 104 4.44 -7.90 -13.49
C GLU A 104 4.92 -9.23 -12.90
N ALA A 105 5.11 -10.25 -13.73
CA ALA A 105 5.67 -11.55 -13.32
C ALA A 105 5.01 -12.18 -12.08
N ASN A 106 3.68 -12.09 -11.99
CA ASN A 106 2.85 -12.57 -10.88
C ASN A 106 2.97 -11.77 -9.55
N ASP A 107 3.60 -10.62 -9.58
CA ASP A 107 3.69 -9.68 -8.45
C ASP A 107 2.90 -8.40 -8.74
N PHE A 108 2.18 -7.90 -7.75
CA PHE A 108 1.78 -6.50 -7.73
C PHE A 108 3.00 -5.65 -7.40
N LYS A 109 3.30 -4.68 -8.25
CA LYS A 109 4.29 -3.64 -7.99
C LYS A 109 3.58 -2.39 -7.52
N LEU A 110 3.89 -1.96 -6.32
CA LEU A 110 3.36 -0.75 -5.68
C LEU A 110 4.44 0.34 -5.71
N GLU A 111 4.25 1.40 -6.47
CA GLU A 111 5.14 2.58 -6.47
C GLU A 111 4.77 3.47 -5.29
N VAL A 112 5.51 3.33 -4.19
CA VAL A 112 5.17 3.92 -2.89
C VAL A 112 5.10 5.44 -2.93
N ASP A 113 5.99 6.08 -3.67
CA ASP A 113 6.00 7.53 -3.87
C ASP A 113 4.71 8.04 -4.54
N LYS A 114 4.22 7.34 -5.57
CA LYS A 114 2.96 7.69 -6.24
C LYS A 114 1.76 7.46 -5.32
N LEU A 115 1.74 6.35 -4.60
CA LEU A 115 0.65 5.99 -3.69
C LEU A 115 0.56 6.98 -2.53
N ILE A 116 1.68 7.33 -1.91
CA ILE A 116 1.71 8.29 -0.81
C ILE A 116 1.37 9.69 -1.32
N ASN A 117 1.91 10.14 -2.44
CA ASN A 117 1.58 11.44 -3.02
C ASN A 117 0.08 11.57 -3.30
N ARG A 118 -0.58 10.50 -3.76
CA ARG A 118 -2.03 10.50 -3.98
C ARG A 118 -2.81 10.59 -2.68
N TYR A 119 -2.39 9.83 -1.65
CA TYR A 119 -3.09 9.79 -0.35
C TYR A 119 -2.89 11.05 0.47
N TYR A 120 -1.70 11.68 0.38
CA TYR A 120 -1.32 12.86 1.18
C TYR A 120 -1.26 14.16 0.37
N LYS A 121 -1.47 14.14 -0.95
CA LYS A 121 -1.44 15.35 -1.80
C LYS A 121 -2.47 16.41 -1.37
N GLU A 122 -3.58 15.98 -0.78
CA GLU A 122 -4.58 16.88 -0.22
C GLU A 122 -4.15 17.51 1.11
N GLN A 123 -3.10 16.99 1.75
CA GLN A 123 -2.61 17.46 3.05
C GLN A 123 -1.30 18.27 2.98
N GLY A 124 -0.66 18.35 1.82
CA GLY A 124 0.48 19.26 1.57
C GLY A 124 1.76 18.97 2.35
N LEU A 125 1.86 17.82 3.02
CA LEU A 125 2.75 17.63 4.16
C LEU A 125 4.20 17.23 3.86
N ILE A 126 4.51 16.54 2.75
CA ILE A 126 5.88 16.04 2.51
C ILE A 126 6.16 15.93 1.01
N ASP A 127 7.27 16.50 0.55
CA ASP A 127 7.82 16.20 -0.79
C ASP A 127 8.55 14.86 -0.76
N LEU A 128 7.83 13.81 -1.12
CA LEU A 128 8.34 12.43 -1.09
C LEU A 128 9.25 12.08 -2.28
N ASN A 129 9.46 13.00 -3.22
CA ASN A 129 10.30 12.75 -4.38
C ASN A 129 11.78 12.48 -4.03
N LYS A 130 12.18 12.80 -2.79
CA LYS A 130 13.54 12.60 -2.28
C LYS A 130 13.66 11.46 -1.28
N MET A 131 12.56 10.78 -0.95
CA MET A 131 12.57 9.67 0.01
C MET A 131 12.79 8.35 -0.71
N GLN A 132 13.58 7.48 -0.10
CA GLN A 132 13.86 6.16 -0.63
C GLN A 132 13.35 5.09 0.32
N VAL A 133 12.45 4.23 -0.16
CA VAL A 133 12.04 3.04 0.60
C VAL A 133 13.22 2.08 0.69
N THR A 134 13.65 1.78 1.90
CA THR A 134 14.79 0.89 2.15
C THR A 134 14.37 -0.49 2.62
N GLU A 135 13.24 -0.57 3.33
CA GLU A 135 12.74 -1.82 3.88
C GLU A 135 11.22 -1.78 4.01
N VAL A 136 10.58 -2.93 3.88
CA VAL A 136 9.16 -3.14 4.23
C VAL A 136 9.03 -4.47 4.94
N SER A 137 8.38 -4.48 6.08
CA SER A 137 8.17 -5.67 6.92
C SER A 137 6.79 -5.67 7.55
N ILE A 138 6.36 -6.83 8.06
CA ILE A 138 5.14 -6.93 8.86
C ILE A 138 5.55 -7.10 10.32
N ILE A 139 5.17 -6.15 11.16
CA ILE A 139 5.48 -6.14 12.59
C ILE A 139 4.20 -5.79 13.34
N ASN A 140 3.86 -6.55 14.38
CA ASN A 140 2.69 -6.31 15.24
C ASN A 140 1.36 -6.13 14.47
N LYS A 141 1.17 -6.87 13.36
CA LYS A 141 -0.02 -6.79 12.49
C LYS A 141 -0.17 -5.46 11.74
N GLU A 142 0.93 -4.77 11.52
CA GLU A 142 1.03 -3.57 10.71
C GLU A 142 2.12 -3.77 9.65
N ILE A 143 2.02 -3.07 8.53
CA ILE A 143 3.08 -3.02 7.54
C ILE A 143 3.96 -1.82 7.88
N GLU A 144 5.19 -2.06 8.28
CA GLU A 144 6.18 -1.01 8.49
C GLU A 144 6.94 -0.74 7.21
N ILE A 145 6.92 0.52 6.78
CA ILE A 145 7.70 1.02 5.64
C ILE A 145 8.80 1.91 6.18
N VAL A 146 10.03 1.54 5.88
CA VAL A 146 11.22 2.28 6.28
C VAL A 146 11.71 3.14 5.13
N PHE A 147 11.81 4.43 5.36
CA PHE A 147 12.37 5.40 4.44
C PHE A 147 13.75 5.84 4.91
N GLY A 148 14.69 5.99 3.98
CA GLY A 148 16.02 6.53 4.20
C GLY A 148 16.30 7.75 3.33
N GLY A 149 17.37 8.52 3.68
CA GLY A 149 17.86 9.62 2.84
C GLY A 149 16.92 10.83 2.74
N ILE A 150 16.19 11.15 3.81
CA ILE A 150 15.17 12.21 3.80
C ILE A 150 15.82 13.57 4.02
N ASP A 151 15.73 14.45 3.01
CA ASP A 151 16.02 15.88 3.16
C ASP A 151 14.74 16.64 3.51
N ILE A 152 14.66 17.17 4.72
CA ILE A 152 13.54 17.99 5.15
C ILE A 152 13.91 19.47 4.97
N ASP A 153 13.15 20.17 4.13
CA ASP A 153 13.23 21.61 4.05
C ASP A 153 12.47 22.23 5.24
N THR A 154 13.24 22.61 6.28
CA THR A 154 12.68 23.18 7.49
C THR A 154 12.07 24.56 7.28
N GLU A 155 12.37 25.26 6.19
CA GLU A 155 11.75 26.56 5.87
C GLU A 155 10.31 26.41 5.38
N VAL A 156 10.01 25.33 4.66
CA VAL A 156 8.64 25.03 4.23
C VAL A 156 7.77 24.70 5.43
N ILE A 157 8.26 23.88 6.37
CA ILE A 157 7.53 23.54 7.60
C ILE A 157 7.26 24.78 8.44
N ARG A 158 8.24 25.69 8.59
CA ARG A 158 8.07 26.94 9.35
C ARG A 158 7.06 27.88 8.71
N LYS A 159 6.95 27.92 7.38
CA LYS A 159 6.02 28.81 6.68
C LYS A 159 4.57 28.34 6.72
N GLU A 160 4.34 27.01 6.65
CA GLU A 160 2.98 26.47 6.58
C GLU A 160 2.33 26.15 7.93
N TYR A 161 3.12 25.78 8.94
CA TYR A 161 2.56 25.25 10.20
C TYR A 161 2.84 26.07 11.46
N GLY A 162 3.60 27.16 11.38
CA GLY A 162 4.05 27.88 12.59
C GLY A 162 5.05 27.05 13.43
N VAL A 163 5.90 27.71 14.18
CA VAL A 163 7.13 27.10 14.75
C VAL A 163 6.88 26.11 15.89
N ASP A 164 5.68 26.05 16.45
CA ASP A 164 5.50 25.49 17.80
C ASP A 164 4.87 24.10 17.89
N GLU A 165 4.34 23.53 16.81
CA GLU A 165 3.73 22.20 16.86
C GLU A 165 4.15 21.34 15.64
N ILE A 166 5.32 20.73 15.71
CA ILE A 166 5.68 19.63 14.81
C ILE A 166 5.05 18.36 15.40
N PRO A 167 4.16 17.65 14.65
CA PRO A 167 3.66 16.37 15.13
C PRO A 167 4.84 15.42 15.39
N TYR A 168 4.78 14.71 16.50
CA TYR A 168 5.85 13.84 16.98
C TYR A 168 6.04 12.71 15.96
N VAL A 169 7.16 12.75 15.27
CA VAL A 169 7.66 11.64 14.43
C VAL A 169 8.86 11.07 15.17
N GLU A 170 8.85 9.80 15.51
CA GLU A 170 10.06 9.13 16.00
C GLU A 170 11.15 9.19 14.94
N ALA A 171 12.10 10.09 15.12
CA ALA A 171 13.20 10.29 14.20
C ALA A 171 14.53 10.29 14.97
N GLU A 172 15.48 9.45 14.52
CA GLU A 172 16.87 9.59 14.96
C GLU A 172 17.50 10.81 14.29
N ILE A 173 17.67 11.88 15.05
CA ILE A 173 18.38 13.10 14.63
C ILE A 173 19.88 12.86 14.80
N VAL A 174 20.64 12.99 13.72
CA VAL A 174 22.11 13.02 13.80
C VAL A 174 22.57 14.47 13.75
N SER A 175 23.07 14.96 14.87
CA SER A 175 23.89 16.18 14.89
C SER A 175 25.26 15.87 14.29
N GLU A 176 25.71 16.68 13.32
CA GLU A 176 27.10 16.71 12.88
C GLU A 176 28.00 17.26 13.98
#